data_344090787a653abda68adeed1bb446cd
#
_entry.id   344090787a653abda68adeed1bb446cd
#
_cell.length_a   1.000
_cell.length_b   1.000
_cell.length_c   1.000
_cell.angle_alpha   90.00
_cell.angle_beta   90.00
_cell.angle_gamma   90.00
#
_symmetry.space_group_name_H-M   'P 1'
#
loop_
_entity.id
_entity.type
_entity.pdbx_description
1 polymer ?
#
loop_
_entity_poly.entity_id
_entity_poly.type
_entity_poly.pdbx_seq_one_letter_code
_entity_poly.pdbx_strand_id
1 'polypeptide(L)'
;MVGVKKFQMNLKKDKYYDDIEDIKASIEKNVDRQVKNYFDENPNFHIIDIKTGWFDEEDNYVFSAHVTYKVTPIVIDECLFL
;
A
#
# COMPACT_ATOMS: atom_id res chain seq x y z
N MET A 1 -15.27 7.18 -9.38
CA MET A 1 -15.28 6.82 -7.95
C MET A 1 -13.87 6.93 -7.41
N VAL A 2 -13.74 7.48 -6.20
CA VAL A 2 -12.45 7.63 -5.53
C VAL A 2 -12.46 6.73 -4.29
N GLY A 3 -11.39 5.99 -4.09
CA GLY A 3 -11.25 5.11 -2.94
C GLY A 3 -9.93 5.35 -2.22
N VAL A 4 -9.85 4.84 -1.00
CA VAL A 4 -8.63 4.85 -0.21
C VAL A 4 -8.35 3.42 0.26
N LYS A 5 -7.13 2.97 0.01
CA LYS A 5 -6.65 1.65 0.46
C LYS A 5 -5.48 1.84 1.40
N LYS A 6 -5.54 1.19 2.56
CA LYS A 6 -4.47 1.22 3.54
C LYS A 6 -3.69 -0.09 3.50
N PHE A 7 -2.36 0.04 3.46
CA PHE A 7 -1.43 -1.08 3.61
C PHE A 7 -0.58 -0.80 4.84
N GLN A 8 -0.32 -1.82 5.65
CA GLN A 8 0.53 -1.61 6.82
C GLN A 8 1.27 -2.88 7.21
N MET A 9 2.40 -2.67 7.88
CA MET A 9 3.15 -3.73 8.55
C MET A 9 3.60 -3.24 9.91
N ASN A 10 3.64 -4.16 10.88
CA ASN A 10 4.00 -3.87 12.25
C ASN A 10 5.36 -4.47 12.58
N LEU A 11 6.12 -3.75 13.41
CA LEU A 11 7.37 -4.22 13.99
C LEU A 11 7.24 -4.15 15.50
N LYS A 12 7.37 -5.29 16.17
CA LYS A 12 7.19 -5.35 17.64
C LYS A 12 8.29 -4.61 18.36
N LYS A 13 7.92 -3.81 19.35
CA LYS A 13 8.86 -3.04 20.17
C LYS A 13 9.57 -3.87 21.23
N ASP A 14 8.97 -4.98 21.65
CA ASP A 14 9.48 -5.81 22.74
C ASP A 14 10.67 -6.68 22.35
N LYS A 15 11.07 -6.66 21.09
CA LYS A 15 12.24 -7.39 20.59
C LYS A 15 13.43 -6.46 20.43
N TYR A 16 14.61 -7.02 20.72
CA TYR A 16 15.86 -6.34 20.40
C TYR A 16 16.23 -6.59 18.95
N TYR A 17 16.59 -5.53 18.26
CA TYR A 17 17.02 -5.58 16.86
C TYR A 17 18.43 -5.00 16.76
N ASP A 18 19.36 -5.79 16.23
CA ASP A 18 20.75 -5.33 16.02
C ASP A 18 20.81 -4.19 15.00
N ASP A 19 19.91 -4.22 14.01
CA ASP A 19 19.92 -3.25 12.92
C ASP A 19 18.49 -2.88 12.56
N ILE A 20 17.87 -2.10 13.45
CA ILE A 20 16.47 -1.70 13.30
C ILE A 20 16.23 -0.88 12.05
N GLU A 21 17.20 -0.07 11.62
CA GLU A 21 17.03 0.77 10.43
C GLU A 21 16.94 -0.08 9.16
N ASP A 22 17.74 -1.15 9.07
CA ASP A 22 17.68 -2.07 7.94
C ASP A 22 16.37 -2.85 7.92
N ILE A 23 15.88 -3.24 9.09
CA ILE A 23 14.61 -3.94 9.21
C ILE A 23 13.47 -3.02 8.79
N LYS A 24 13.49 -1.76 9.23
CA LYS A 24 12.50 -0.77 8.82
C LYS A 24 12.53 -0.55 7.30
N ALA A 25 13.72 -0.46 6.72
CA ALA A 25 13.86 -0.30 5.28
C ALA A 25 13.27 -1.50 4.52
N SER A 26 13.46 -2.71 5.03
CA SER A 26 12.87 -3.92 4.44
C SER A 26 11.35 -3.91 4.52
N ILE A 27 10.80 -3.42 5.63
CA ILE A 27 9.36 -3.29 5.79
C ILE A 27 8.80 -2.29 4.80
N GLU A 28 9.45 -1.13 4.63
CA GLU A 28 9.04 -0.13 3.65
C GLU A 28 9.00 -0.71 2.24
N LYS A 29 10.03 -1.46 1.85
CA LYS A 29 10.08 -2.11 0.54
C LYS A 29 8.97 -3.15 0.39
N ASN A 30 8.66 -3.87 1.45
CA ASN A 30 7.62 -4.87 1.42
C ASN A 30 6.24 -4.24 1.21
N VAL A 31 5.96 -3.14 1.91
CA VAL A 31 4.71 -2.41 1.75
C VAL A 31 4.62 -1.83 0.33
N ASP A 32 5.70 -1.25 -0.19
CA ASP A 32 5.74 -0.75 -1.57
C ASP A 32 5.41 -1.85 -2.57
N ARG A 33 5.93 -3.05 -2.35
CA ARG A 33 5.66 -4.21 -3.21
C ARG A 33 4.19 -4.61 -3.12
N GLN A 34 3.61 -4.60 -1.93
CA GLN A 34 2.20 -4.90 -1.75
C GLN A 34 1.32 -3.91 -2.50
N VAL A 35 1.64 -2.62 -2.40
CA VAL A 35 0.92 -1.57 -3.12
C VAL A 35 1.00 -1.84 -4.63
N LYS A 36 2.21 -2.04 -5.13
CA LYS A 36 2.42 -2.27 -6.56
C LYS A 36 1.65 -3.48 -7.06
N ASN A 37 1.74 -4.60 -6.33
CA ASN A 37 1.05 -5.83 -6.72
C ASN A 37 -0.46 -5.64 -6.75
N TYR A 38 -1.01 -4.97 -5.74
CA TYR A 38 -2.44 -4.72 -5.68
C TYR A 38 -2.93 -3.92 -6.87
N PHE A 39 -2.22 -2.85 -7.23
CA PHE A 39 -2.64 -1.99 -8.34
C PHE A 39 -2.30 -2.60 -9.70
N ASP A 40 -1.29 -3.47 -9.80
CA ASP A 40 -1.04 -4.25 -11.01
C ASP A 40 -2.19 -5.24 -11.28
N GLU A 41 -2.78 -5.78 -10.23
CA GLU A 41 -3.92 -6.70 -10.33
C GLU A 41 -5.25 -5.99 -10.59
N ASN A 42 -5.28 -4.69 -10.42
CA ASN A 42 -6.48 -3.87 -10.60
C ASN A 42 -6.19 -2.73 -11.59
N PRO A 43 -6.06 -3.04 -12.89
CA PRO A 43 -5.61 -2.06 -13.87
C PRO A 43 -6.57 -0.88 -14.07
N ASN A 44 -7.82 -1.00 -13.62
CA ASN A 44 -8.79 0.08 -13.67
C ASN A 44 -8.70 1.01 -12.44
N PHE A 45 -7.79 0.72 -11.51
CA PHE A 45 -7.52 1.56 -10.35
C PHE A 45 -6.29 2.41 -10.65
N HIS A 46 -6.44 3.73 -10.56
CA HIS A 46 -5.35 4.66 -10.86
C HIS A 46 -4.97 5.41 -9.60
N ILE A 47 -3.72 5.31 -9.21
CA ILE A 47 -3.20 5.97 -8.01
C ILE A 47 -3.19 7.47 -8.24
N ILE A 48 -3.80 8.22 -7.30
CA ILE A 48 -3.81 9.68 -7.29
C ILE A 48 -2.74 10.18 -6.33
N ASP A 49 -2.64 9.56 -5.16
CA ASP A 49 -1.75 10.01 -4.09
C ASP A 49 -1.37 8.83 -3.19
N ILE A 50 -0.16 8.88 -2.66
CA ILE A 50 0.32 7.92 -1.69
C ILE A 50 0.94 8.69 -0.54
N LYS A 51 0.44 8.42 0.68
CA LYS A 51 1.02 8.98 1.91
C LYS A 51 1.55 7.84 2.76
N THR A 52 2.82 7.89 3.08
CA THR A 52 3.46 6.86 3.88
C THR A 52 4.05 7.47 5.15
N GLY A 53 4.21 6.65 6.16
CA GLY A 53 4.86 7.08 7.38
C GLY A 53 4.94 5.99 8.42
N TRP A 54 5.85 6.22 9.36
CA TRP A 54 5.97 5.41 10.56
C TRP A 54 5.26 6.11 11.71
N PHE A 55 4.57 5.33 12.52
CA PHE A 55 4.01 5.85 13.76
C PHE A 55 4.13 4.79 14.84
N ASP A 56 4.10 5.27 16.09
CA ASP A 56 4.24 4.41 17.24
C ASP A 56 2.89 4.05 17.81
N GLU A 57 2.67 2.76 17.98
CA GLU A 57 1.62 2.25 18.85
C GLU A 57 2.27 1.73 20.12
N GLU A 58 1.47 1.37 21.10
CA GLU A 58 1.97 0.96 22.42
C GLU A 58 3.01 -0.17 22.33
N ASP A 59 2.69 -1.20 21.54
CA ASP A 59 3.53 -2.40 21.45
C ASP A 59 4.26 -2.53 20.13
N ASN A 60 4.02 -1.63 19.18
CA ASN A 60 4.52 -1.78 17.82
C ASN A 60 4.96 -0.45 17.23
N TYR A 61 5.96 -0.53 16.34
CA TYR A 61 6.16 0.46 15.30
C TYR A 61 5.32 0.04 14.10
N VAL A 62 4.57 0.98 13.53
CA VAL A 62 3.69 0.67 12.39
C VAL A 62 4.10 1.51 11.20
N PHE A 63 4.40 0.85 10.09
CA PHE A 63 4.56 1.53 8.81
C PHE A 63 3.27 1.40 8.02
N SER A 64 2.72 2.51 7.57
CA SER A 64 1.50 2.50 6.78
C SER A 64 1.66 3.29 5.49
N ALA A 65 0.95 2.83 4.48
CA ALA A 65 0.77 3.53 3.21
C ALA A 65 -0.72 3.70 2.98
N HIS A 66 -1.15 4.95 2.84
CA HIS A 66 -2.52 5.28 2.48
C HIS A 66 -2.52 5.69 1.01
N VAL A 67 -3.18 4.89 0.19
CA VAL A 67 -3.21 5.11 -1.25
C VAL A 67 -4.59 5.58 -1.65
N THR A 68 -4.65 6.79 -2.18
CA THR A 68 -5.88 7.33 -2.77
C THR A 68 -5.86 7.00 -4.25
N TYR A 69 -6.95 6.45 -4.75
CA TYR A 69 -7.03 6.01 -6.14
C TYR A 69 -8.37 6.33 -6.75
N LYS A 70 -8.37 6.46 -8.05
CA LYS A 70 -9.57 6.66 -8.86
C LYS A 70 -9.89 5.37 -9.60
N VAL A 71 -11.15 4.98 -9.59
CA VAL A 71 -11.61 3.82 -10.33
C VAL A 71 -12.17 4.29 -11.66
N THR A 72 -11.59 3.80 -12.73
CA THR A 72 -12.14 3.99 -14.07
C THR A 72 -13.01 2.79 -14.39
N PRO A 73 -14.25 2.99 -14.80
CA PRO A 73 -15.09 1.87 -15.18
C PRO A 73 -14.44 1.05 -16.30
N ILE A 74 -14.53 -0.27 -16.19
CA ILE A 74 -14.13 -1.13 -17.28
C ILE A 74 -15.17 -0.92 -18.39
N VAL A 75 -14.74 -0.30 -19.48
CA VAL A 75 -15.59 -0.10 -20.62
C VAL A 75 -15.48 -1.35 -21.49
N ILE A 76 -16.54 -2.14 -21.50
CA ILE A 76 -16.67 -3.18 -22.51
C ILE A 76 -17.05 -2.46 -23.78
N ASP A 77 -16.20 -2.55 -24.76
CA ASP A 77 -16.49 -1.92 -26.06
C ASP A 77 -17.58 -2.71 -26.74
N GLU A 78 -18.81 -2.25 -26.60
CA GLU A 78 -19.96 -2.91 -27.15
C GLU A 78 -19.98 -2.89 -28.69
N CYS A 79 -19.19 -2.05 -29.30
CA CYS A 79 -19.03 -2.04 -30.73
C CYS A 79 -18.54 -3.38 -31.28
N LEU A 80 -17.89 -4.16 -30.44
CA LEU A 80 -17.44 -5.49 -30.80
C LEU A 80 -18.58 -6.48 -31.02
N PHE A 81 -19.76 -6.15 -30.56
CA PHE A 81 -20.93 -7.04 -30.64
C PHE A 81 -21.90 -6.67 -31.75
N LEU A 82 -21.55 -5.68 -32.51
CA LEU A 82 -22.35 -5.27 -33.67
C LEU A 82 -21.91 -5.98 -34.96
#